data_029752636c575747bbd8e393a10c732d
#
_entry.id   029752636c575747bbd8e393a10c732d
#
_cell.length_a   1.000
_cell.length_b   1.000
_cell.length_c   1.000
_cell.angle_alpha   90.00
_cell.angle_beta   90.00
_cell.angle_gamma   90.00
#
_symmetry.space_group_name_H-M   'P 1'
#
loop_
_entity.id
_entity.type
_entity.pdbx_description
1 polymer ?
#
loop_
_entity_poly.entity_id
_entity_poly.type
_entity_poly.pdbx_seq_one_letter_code
_entity_poly.pdbx_strand_id
1 'polypeptide(L)'
;PIRTGTHIEERPGCVNFSILGRGATFVERDEYKKWDKDRDERVDIATRFNDRFPDLYAFVGGETGIDISVKGADKSQILRDFKEGEMDIRFFGDRMDEYGNDYPLMRAINDNNYGYSFEVKDYNDVWQMLKMGIR
;
A
#
# COMPACT_ATOMS: atom_id res chain seq x y z
N PRO A 1 21.40 5.30 5.54
CA PRO A 1 20.32 6.26 5.79
C PRO A 1 20.45 6.87 7.18
N ILE A 2 20.07 8.11 7.32
CA ILE A 2 19.95 8.78 8.61
C ILE A 2 18.84 8.13 9.43
N ARG A 3 18.93 8.26 10.76
CA ARG A 3 17.90 7.77 11.69
C ARG A 3 17.51 8.91 12.61
N THR A 4 16.21 9.24 12.64
CA THR A 4 15.69 10.40 13.34
C THR A 4 14.39 10.11 14.07
N GLY A 5 14.37 10.37 15.38
CA GLY A 5 13.15 10.22 16.19
C GLY A 5 12.60 8.80 16.23
N THR A 6 11.28 8.69 16.29
CA THR A 6 10.58 7.40 16.42
C THR A 6 10.51 6.66 15.09
N HIS A 7 10.88 5.39 15.08
CA HIS A 7 10.84 4.53 13.90
C HIS A 7 9.59 3.64 13.84
N ILE A 8 9.00 3.32 14.98
CA ILE A 8 7.84 2.44 15.09
C ILE A 8 6.65 3.26 15.58
N GLU A 9 5.55 3.18 14.87
CA GLU A 9 4.30 3.86 15.19
C GLU A 9 3.15 2.85 15.15
N GLU A 10 2.47 2.69 16.28
CA GLU A 10 1.24 1.91 16.35
C GLU A 10 0.08 2.71 15.77
N ARG A 11 -0.70 2.09 14.91
CA ARG A 11 -1.90 2.64 14.28
C ARG A 11 -3.05 1.65 14.42
N PRO A 12 -4.30 2.10 14.35
CA PRO A 12 -5.43 1.18 14.32
C PRO A 12 -5.26 0.16 13.18
N GLY A 13 -5.11 -1.11 13.55
CA GLY A 13 -5.00 -2.23 12.61
C GLY A 13 -3.63 -2.48 11.99
N CYS A 14 -2.61 -1.65 12.25
CA CYS A 14 -1.26 -1.90 11.75
C CYS A 14 -0.17 -1.25 12.60
N VAL A 15 1.07 -1.66 12.34
CA VAL A 15 2.27 -0.98 12.83
C VAL A 15 3.02 -0.41 11.63
N ASN A 16 3.38 0.87 11.69
CA ASN A 16 4.24 1.48 10.68
C ASN A 16 5.69 1.50 11.16
N PHE A 17 6.59 0.98 10.34
CA PHE A 17 8.03 1.09 10.53
C PHE A 17 8.60 2.09 9.54
N SER A 18 9.11 3.22 10.03
CA SER A 18 9.78 4.24 9.22
C SER A 18 11.28 3.99 9.15
N ILE A 19 11.83 3.86 7.95
CA ILE A 19 13.27 3.63 7.75
C ILE A 19 14.10 4.80 8.29
N LEU A 20 13.67 6.02 8.03
CA LEU A 20 14.36 7.23 8.48
C LEU A 20 13.96 7.69 9.89
N GLY A 21 12.80 7.26 10.36
CA GLY A 21 12.15 7.79 11.55
C GLY A 21 11.32 9.04 11.29
N ARG A 22 10.51 9.41 12.27
CA ARG A 22 9.51 10.50 12.15
C ARG A 22 10.12 11.90 12.20
N GLY A 23 11.38 12.04 12.65
CA GLY A 23 12.09 13.31 12.69
C GLY A 23 12.72 13.73 11.36
N ALA A 24 12.69 12.89 10.33
CA ALA A 24 13.28 13.20 9.04
C ALA A 24 12.57 14.40 8.37
N THR A 25 13.37 15.32 7.84
CA THR A 25 12.91 16.47 7.07
C THR A 25 12.33 16.04 5.72
N PHE A 26 11.60 16.95 5.07
CA PHE A 26 11.07 16.70 3.73
C PHE A 26 12.18 16.37 2.71
N VAL A 27 13.31 17.09 2.77
CA VAL A 27 14.46 16.86 1.87
C VAL A 27 15.03 15.46 2.06
N GLU A 28 15.26 15.05 3.31
CA GLU A 28 15.78 13.72 3.65
C GLU A 28 14.84 12.60 3.21
N ARG A 29 13.54 12.81 3.32
CA ARG A 29 12.53 11.85 2.84
C ARG A 29 12.54 11.73 1.32
N ASP A 30 12.63 12.84 0.60
CA ASP A 30 12.68 12.87 -0.86
C ASP A 30 13.95 12.21 -1.41
N GLU A 31 15.09 12.49 -0.78
CA GLU A 31 16.38 11.84 -1.11
C GLU A 31 16.31 10.32 -0.89
N TYR A 32 15.78 9.89 0.25
CA TYR A 32 15.61 8.47 0.53
C TYR A 32 14.66 7.80 -0.48
N LYS A 33 13.53 8.42 -0.78
CA LYS A 33 12.55 7.89 -1.74
C LYS A 33 13.17 7.68 -3.13
N LYS A 34 13.99 8.63 -3.60
CA LYS A 34 14.73 8.50 -4.86
C LYS A 34 15.72 7.35 -4.81
N TRP A 35 16.49 7.26 -3.74
CA TRP A 35 17.47 6.20 -3.54
C TRP A 35 16.81 4.82 -3.44
N ASP A 36 15.74 4.69 -2.68
CA ASP A 36 15.00 3.43 -2.49
C ASP A 36 14.37 2.92 -3.78
N LYS A 37 13.95 3.83 -4.66
CA LYS A 37 13.40 3.49 -5.99
C LYS A 37 14.38 2.66 -6.84
N ASP A 38 15.68 2.91 -6.70
CA ASP A 38 16.74 2.22 -7.43
C ASP A 38 17.29 1.01 -6.68
N ARG A 39 17.03 0.90 -5.39
CA ARG A 39 17.66 -0.09 -4.50
C ARG A 39 16.67 -1.10 -3.90
N ASP A 40 15.38 -0.79 -3.93
CA ASP A 40 14.31 -1.65 -3.40
C ASP A 40 14.51 -2.09 -1.93
N GLU A 41 15.16 -1.24 -1.09
CA GLU A 41 15.46 -1.59 0.31
C GLU A 41 14.19 -1.93 1.09
N ARG A 42 13.12 -1.13 0.93
CA ARG A 42 11.86 -1.41 1.64
C ARG A 42 11.19 -2.69 1.14
N VAL A 43 11.28 -2.96 -0.14
CA VAL A 43 10.77 -4.20 -0.75
C VAL A 43 11.53 -5.40 -0.21
N ASP A 44 12.87 -5.33 -0.15
CA ASP A 44 13.71 -6.40 0.40
C ASP A 44 13.40 -6.65 1.88
N ILE A 45 13.26 -5.59 2.69
CA ILE A 45 12.90 -5.72 4.10
C ILE A 45 11.51 -6.36 4.25
N ALA A 46 10.50 -5.90 3.52
CA ALA A 46 9.15 -6.44 3.58
C ALA A 46 9.11 -7.92 3.15
N THR A 47 9.83 -8.28 2.11
CA THR A 47 9.94 -9.66 1.62
C THR A 47 10.53 -10.58 2.69
N ARG A 48 11.68 -10.21 3.25
CA ARG A 48 12.32 -11.00 4.31
C ARG A 48 11.49 -11.07 5.58
N PHE A 49 10.74 -10.02 5.89
CA PHE A 49 9.80 -10.03 7.01
C PHE A 49 8.66 -11.02 6.78
N ASN A 50 8.05 -11.01 5.59
CA ASN A 50 6.95 -11.89 5.23
C ASN A 50 7.37 -13.37 5.23
N ASP A 51 8.60 -13.67 4.79
CA ASP A 51 9.15 -15.02 4.82
C ASP A 51 9.35 -15.53 6.27
N ARG A 52 9.72 -14.63 7.18
CA ARG A 52 10.00 -14.99 8.57
C ARG A 52 8.72 -15.07 9.42
N PHE A 53 7.71 -14.27 9.12
CA PHE A 53 6.50 -14.14 9.93
C PHE A 53 5.24 -14.41 9.08
N PRO A 54 4.91 -15.68 8.85
CA PRO A 54 3.84 -16.07 7.92
C PRO A 54 2.43 -15.60 8.32
N ASP A 55 2.21 -15.28 9.60
CA ASP A 55 0.93 -14.79 10.12
C ASP A 55 0.78 -13.25 9.98
N LEU A 56 1.85 -12.58 9.61
CA LEU A 56 1.90 -11.14 9.41
C LEU A 56 2.11 -10.83 7.93
N TYR A 57 1.78 -9.60 7.56
CA TYR A 57 1.99 -9.09 6.22
C TYR A 57 2.61 -7.69 6.27
N ALA A 58 3.81 -7.57 5.74
CA ALA A 58 4.52 -6.31 5.57
C ALA A 58 4.44 -5.87 4.11
N PHE A 59 4.15 -4.59 3.89
CA PHE A 59 4.10 -3.98 2.57
C PHE A 59 4.65 -2.56 2.61
N VAL A 60 5.14 -2.09 1.46
CA VAL A 60 5.68 -0.74 1.34
C VAL A 60 4.54 0.27 1.43
N GLY A 61 4.59 1.14 2.43
CA GLY A 61 3.59 2.16 2.70
C GLY A 61 4.18 3.56 2.80
N GLY A 62 3.47 4.54 2.27
CA GLY A 62 3.92 5.93 2.28
C GLY A 62 5.26 6.16 1.57
N GLU A 63 5.99 7.21 1.98
CA GLU A 63 7.23 7.62 1.31
C GLU A 63 8.48 6.91 1.84
N THR A 64 8.51 6.60 3.13
CA THR A 64 9.72 6.08 3.82
C THR A 64 9.41 4.91 4.76
N GLY A 65 8.20 4.34 4.70
CA GLY A 65 7.74 3.36 5.66
C GLY A 65 7.42 2.00 5.07
N ILE A 66 7.23 1.07 6.00
CA ILE A 66 6.69 -0.26 5.77
C ILE A 66 5.54 -0.41 6.77
N ASP A 67 4.37 -0.78 6.27
CA ASP A 67 3.22 -1.09 7.09
C ASP A 67 3.15 -2.60 7.34
N ILE A 68 2.91 -2.96 8.59
CA ILE A 68 2.84 -4.35 9.03
C ILE A 68 1.47 -4.58 9.67
N SER A 69 0.75 -5.57 9.20
CA SER A 69 -0.56 -5.95 9.72
C SER A 69 -0.68 -7.46 9.89
N VAL A 70 -1.73 -7.90 10.56
CA VAL A 70 -2.09 -9.31 10.56
C VAL A 70 -2.49 -9.71 9.13
N LYS A 71 -2.05 -10.86 8.68
CA LYS A 71 -2.37 -11.38 7.34
C LYS A 71 -3.89 -11.43 7.13
N GLY A 72 -4.37 -10.81 6.05
CA GLY A 72 -5.80 -10.67 5.75
C GLY A 72 -6.47 -9.44 6.37
N ALA A 73 -5.80 -8.70 7.27
CA ALA A 73 -6.25 -7.41 7.79
C ALA A 73 -5.68 -6.26 6.94
N ASP A 74 -5.90 -6.32 5.64
CA ASP A 74 -5.51 -5.33 4.63
C ASP A 74 -6.75 -4.67 4.01
N LYS A 75 -6.57 -3.85 2.99
CA LYS A 75 -7.68 -3.15 2.35
C LYS A 75 -8.75 -4.08 1.77
N SER A 76 -8.43 -5.33 1.45
CA SER A 76 -9.38 -6.30 0.91
C SER A 76 -10.50 -6.67 1.89
N GLN A 77 -10.31 -6.45 3.19
CA GLN A 77 -11.33 -6.71 4.20
C GLN A 77 -12.64 -5.93 3.98
N ILE A 78 -12.60 -4.80 3.27
CA ILE A 78 -13.80 -4.03 2.94
C ILE A 78 -14.79 -4.83 2.10
N LEU A 79 -14.30 -5.82 1.32
CA LEU A 79 -15.15 -6.66 0.49
C LEU A 79 -16.08 -7.57 1.30
N ARG A 80 -15.85 -7.73 2.61
CA ARG A 80 -16.77 -8.47 3.51
C ARG A 80 -18.13 -7.79 3.62
N ASP A 81 -18.19 -6.48 3.34
CA ASP A 81 -19.42 -5.69 3.40
C ASP A 81 -20.21 -5.71 2.07
N PHE A 82 -19.65 -6.37 1.04
CA PHE A 82 -20.26 -6.49 -0.27
C PHE A 82 -20.51 -7.96 -0.62
N LYS A 83 -21.59 -8.23 -1.33
CA LYS A 83 -21.84 -9.56 -1.87
C LYS A 83 -21.31 -9.68 -3.28
N GLU A 84 -20.66 -10.80 -3.56
CA GLU A 84 -20.15 -11.11 -4.88
C GLU A 84 -21.28 -11.09 -5.92
N GLY A 85 -21.06 -10.36 -7.03
CA GLY A 85 -22.01 -10.26 -8.14
C GLY A 85 -23.21 -9.33 -7.92
N GLU A 86 -23.38 -8.75 -6.73
CA GLU A 86 -24.45 -7.76 -6.48
C GLU A 86 -24.05 -6.33 -6.81
N MET A 87 -22.77 -6.03 -6.84
CA MET A 87 -22.22 -4.70 -7.11
C MET A 87 -21.09 -4.76 -8.11
N ASP A 88 -20.93 -3.71 -8.87
CA ASP A 88 -19.85 -3.52 -9.82
C ASP A 88 -18.89 -2.46 -9.25
N ILE A 89 -17.91 -2.94 -8.48
CA ILE A 89 -16.96 -2.07 -7.79
C ILE A 89 -15.96 -1.48 -8.80
N ARG A 90 -15.73 -0.18 -8.70
CA ARG A 90 -14.65 0.52 -9.39
C ARG A 90 -13.66 1.02 -8.36
N PHE A 91 -12.50 0.39 -8.31
CA PHE A 91 -11.44 0.75 -7.38
C PHE A 91 -10.32 1.50 -8.10
N PHE A 92 -9.95 2.65 -7.56
CA PHE A 92 -8.82 3.45 -8.04
C PHE A 92 -7.75 3.50 -6.97
N GLY A 93 -6.53 3.06 -7.29
CA GLY A 93 -5.42 3.00 -6.35
C GLY A 93 -4.10 3.41 -7.00
N ASP A 94 -3.18 3.94 -6.21
CA ASP A 94 -1.88 4.41 -6.67
C ASP A 94 -0.71 3.47 -6.34
N ARG A 95 -1.00 2.39 -5.60
CA ARG A 95 0.00 1.40 -5.18
C ARG A 95 -0.51 -0.03 -5.40
N MET A 96 -0.74 -0.37 -6.66
CA MET A 96 -1.24 -1.70 -7.08
C MET A 96 -0.12 -2.70 -7.42
N ASP A 97 1.14 -2.32 -7.26
CA ASP A 97 2.29 -3.22 -7.35
C ASP A 97 2.26 -4.27 -6.22
N GLU A 98 2.92 -5.40 -6.40
CA GLU A 98 2.89 -6.56 -5.47
C GLU A 98 3.16 -6.20 -4.00
N TYR A 99 3.98 -5.18 -3.75
CA TYR A 99 4.31 -4.70 -2.41
C TYR A 99 3.57 -3.42 -2.01
N GLY A 100 2.66 -2.96 -2.85
CA GLY A 100 1.82 -1.79 -2.58
C GLY A 100 0.64 -2.12 -1.67
N ASN A 101 0.16 -1.12 -0.94
CA ASN A 101 -0.95 -1.29 -0.01
C ASN A 101 -2.32 -1.46 -0.69
N ASP A 102 -2.42 -1.17 -1.98
CA ASP A 102 -3.63 -1.36 -2.80
C ASP A 102 -3.69 -2.74 -3.47
N TYR A 103 -2.55 -3.44 -3.52
CA TYR A 103 -2.44 -4.74 -4.19
C TYR A 103 -3.43 -5.79 -3.66
N PRO A 104 -3.57 -6.01 -2.34
CA PRO A 104 -4.51 -7.01 -1.82
C PRO A 104 -5.95 -6.74 -2.25
N LEU A 105 -6.40 -5.48 -2.22
CA LEU A 105 -7.76 -5.12 -2.63
C LEU A 105 -7.94 -5.27 -4.15
N MET A 106 -6.97 -4.80 -4.94
CA MET A 106 -6.97 -4.97 -6.39
C MET A 106 -7.11 -6.44 -6.78
N ARG A 107 -6.29 -7.31 -6.19
CA ARG A 107 -6.33 -8.76 -6.43
C ARG A 107 -7.68 -9.35 -6.03
N ALA A 108 -8.18 -9.01 -4.84
CA ALA A 108 -9.45 -9.53 -4.35
C ALA A 108 -10.64 -9.12 -5.23
N ILE A 109 -10.66 -7.88 -5.75
CA ILE A 109 -11.69 -7.41 -6.68
C ILE A 109 -11.62 -8.16 -8.01
N ASN A 110 -10.42 -8.24 -8.61
CA ASN A 110 -10.25 -8.80 -9.94
C ASN A 110 -10.42 -10.32 -9.95
N ASP A 111 -9.92 -11.02 -8.93
CA ASP A 111 -9.91 -12.48 -8.87
C ASP A 111 -11.28 -13.07 -8.47
N ASN A 112 -12.13 -12.30 -7.76
CA ASN A 112 -13.41 -12.76 -7.24
C ASN A 112 -14.64 -12.08 -7.87
N ASN A 113 -14.44 -11.46 -9.02
CA ASN A 113 -15.54 -10.89 -9.82
C ASN A 113 -16.38 -9.82 -9.10
N TYR A 114 -15.75 -8.99 -8.28
CA TYR A 114 -16.41 -7.85 -7.63
C TYR A 114 -16.49 -6.61 -8.52
N GLY A 115 -15.70 -6.56 -9.59
CA GLY A 115 -15.63 -5.39 -10.48
C GLY A 115 -14.26 -5.20 -11.10
N TYR A 116 -13.80 -3.95 -11.18
CA TYR A 116 -12.57 -3.57 -11.86
C TYR A 116 -11.70 -2.66 -11.00
N SER A 117 -10.39 -2.80 -11.16
CA SER A 117 -9.39 -1.95 -10.50
C SER A 117 -8.61 -1.15 -11.54
N PHE A 118 -8.36 0.10 -11.24
CA PHE A 118 -7.66 1.05 -12.11
C PHE A 118 -6.48 1.67 -11.36
N GLU A 119 -5.27 1.44 -11.88
CA GLU A 119 -4.09 2.10 -11.35
C GLU A 119 -4.06 3.56 -11.79
N VAL A 120 -3.83 4.45 -10.83
CA VAL A 120 -3.78 5.90 -11.04
C VAL A 120 -2.55 6.48 -10.35
N LYS A 121 -2.08 7.64 -10.81
CA LYS A 121 -0.96 8.34 -10.16
C LYS A 121 -1.44 9.24 -9.03
N ASP A 122 -2.58 9.87 -9.24
CA ASP A 122 -3.20 10.81 -8.30
C ASP A 122 -4.70 10.98 -8.58
N TYR A 123 -5.34 11.85 -7.82
CA TYR A 123 -6.76 12.13 -7.97
C TYR A 123 -7.14 12.78 -9.33
N ASN A 124 -6.19 13.43 -10.02
CA ASN A 124 -6.46 14.02 -11.33
C ASN A 124 -6.70 12.93 -12.37
N ASP A 125 -5.95 11.84 -12.32
CA ASP A 125 -6.16 10.67 -13.18
C ASP A 125 -7.57 10.09 -12.96
N VAL A 126 -8.01 10.00 -11.71
CA VAL A 126 -9.36 9.54 -11.36
C VAL A 126 -10.41 10.45 -12.04
N TRP A 127 -10.26 11.76 -11.90
CA TRP A 127 -11.19 12.72 -12.52
C TRP A 127 -11.22 12.62 -14.04
N GLN A 128 -10.06 12.41 -14.66
CA GLN A 128 -10.00 12.22 -16.12
C GLN A 128 -10.72 10.94 -16.54
N MET A 129 -10.47 9.82 -15.87
CA MET A 129 -11.14 8.55 -16.16
C MET A 129 -12.67 8.66 -16.01
N LEU A 130 -13.15 9.32 -14.96
CA LEU A 130 -14.58 9.53 -14.75
C LEU A 130 -15.20 10.40 -15.84
N LYS A 131 -14.52 11.43 -16.30
CA LYS A 131 -14.95 12.28 -17.43
C LYS A 131 -14.98 11.51 -18.75
N MET A 132 -14.09 10.55 -18.95
CA MET A 132 -14.06 9.66 -20.12
C MET A 132 -15.13 8.57 -20.07
N GLY A 133 -15.91 8.48 -18.99
CA GLY A 133 -16.99 7.51 -18.83
C GLY A 133 -16.60 6.18 -18.19
N ILE A 134 -15.42 6.08 -17.61
CA ILE A 134 -15.03 4.96 -16.75
C ILE A 134 -15.73 5.15 -15.40
N ARG A 135 -16.80 4.42 -15.21
CA ARG A 135 -17.64 4.50 -14.01
C ARG A 135 -17.85 3.13 -13.43
#